data_ef834e5c197a18fff929712501cc3179
#
_entry.id   ef834e5c197a18fff929712501cc3179
#
_cell.length_a   1.000
_cell.length_b   1.000
_cell.length_c   1.000
_cell.angle_alpha   90.00
_cell.angle_beta   90.00
_cell.angle_gamma   90.00
#
_symmetry.space_group_name_H-M   'P 1'
#
loop_
_entity.id
_entity.type
_entity.pdbx_description
1 polymer ?
#
loop_
_entity_poly.entity_id
_entity_poly.type
_entity_poly.pdbx_seq_one_letter_code
_entity_poly.pdbx_strand_id
1 'polypeptide(L)'
;MSKLDPKDVELFLLENLNFFETRESLVSELKFKHAAGSASSLLERQVTKLRDEHKSLISLLNAFIKTASINEDLFNKSKDLTLKILGSKNKKEIINTVENAFKKKFKVDKPKLAFFKNEKLDELENITGLSFHKGAIHCGSFSSE
;
A
#
# COMPACT_ATOMS: atom_id res chain seq x y z
N MET A 1 -24.20 38.49 -4.65
CA MET A 1 -22.75 38.65 -4.84
C MET A 1 -22.51 39.65 -5.98
N SER A 2 -21.99 40.82 -5.66
CA SER A 2 -21.62 41.83 -6.66
C SER A 2 -20.58 41.23 -7.63
N LYS A 3 -20.85 41.24 -8.93
CA LYS A 3 -19.84 40.91 -9.94
C LYS A 3 -18.78 42.00 -9.90
N LEU A 4 -17.57 41.67 -9.46
CA LEU A 4 -16.40 42.53 -9.57
C LEU A 4 -16.15 42.80 -11.06
N ASP A 5 -15.97 44.10 -11.43
CA ASP A 5 -15.55 44.43 -12.78
C ASP A 5 -14.11 43.96 -13.02
N PRO A 6 -13.81 43.28 -14.11
CA PRO A 6 -12.44 42.88 -14.45
C PRO A 6 -11.42 44.01 -14.42
N LYS A 7 -11.84 45.22 -14.78
CA LYS A 7 -10.99 46.43 -14.72
C LYS A 7 -10.61 46.82 -13.28
N ASP A 8 -11.51 46.68 -12.33
CA ASP A 8 -11.23 46.97 -10.92
C ASP A 8 -10.20 45.98 -10.36
N VAL A 9 -10.28 44.73 -10.77
CA VAL A 9 -9.30 43.70 -10.38
C VAL A 9 -7.92 43.97 -11.00
N GLU A 10 -7.90 44.39 -12.27
CA GLU A 10 -6.64 44.77 -12.95
C GLU A 10 -5.96 45.97 -12.27
N LEU A 11 -6.71 47.04 -11.98
CA LEU A 11 -6.21 48.19 -11.24
C LEU A 11 -5.69 47.80 -9.88
N PHE A 12 -6.42 47.02 -9.13
CA PHE A 12 -6.00 46.53 -7.82
C PHE A 12 -4.67 45.74 -7.89
N LEU A 13 -4.49 44.88 -8.88
CA LEU A 13 -3.27 44.10 -9.04
C LEU A 13 -2.08 44.98 -9.48
N LEU A 14 -2.32 46.01 -10.29
CA LEU A 14 -1.29 46.97 -10.67
C LEU A 14 -0.83 47.86 -9.48
N GLU A 15 -1.72 48.20 -8.59
CA GLU A 15 -1.42 48.91 -7.34
C GLU A 15 -0.75 48.05 -6.28
N ASN A 16 -0.94 46.71 -6.37
CA ASN A 16 -0.44 45.71 -5.41
C ASN A 16 0.43 44.67 -6.08
N LEU A 17 1.56 45.06 -6.63
CA LEU A 17 2.45 44.14 -7.39
C LEU A 17 2.90 42.91 -6.61
N ASN A 18 3.02 43.01 -5.30
CA ASN A 18 3.42 41.90 -4.41
C ASN A 18 2.24 41.05 -3.91
N PHE A 19 1.03 41.22 -4.47
CA PHE A 19 -0.17 40.51 -4.03
C PHE A 19 -0.03 39.00 -4.04
N PHE A 20 0.71 38.45 -4.99
CA PHE A 20 0.90 37.04 -5.15
C PHE A 20 2.06 36.45 -4.33
N GLU A 21 2.99 37.25 -3.83
CA GLU A 21 4.16 36.78 -3.08
C GLU A 21 3.76 36.02 -1.79
N THR A 22 2.68 36.47 -1.13
CA THR A 22 2.18 35.88 0.11
C THR A 22 1.07 34.87 -0.09
N ARG A 23 0.72 34.53 -1.35
CA ARG A 23 -0.43 33.69 -1.72
C ARG A 23 -0.06 32.58 -2.70
N GLU A 24 0.90 31.77 -2.33
CA GLU A 24 1.42 30.66 -3.16
C GLU A 24 0.34 29.65 -3.55
N SER A 25 -0.61 29.36 -2.65
CA SER A 25 -1.72 28.47 -2.94
C SER A 25 -2.61 29.00 -4.07
N LEU A 26 -2.91 30.30 -4.06
CA LEU A 26 -3.68 30.95 -5.11
C LEU A 26 -2.98 30.90 -6.46
N VAL A 27 -1.66 31.20 -6.48
CA VAL A 27 -0.85 31.14 -7.71
C VAL A 27 -0.82 29.73 -8.29
N SER A 28 -0.79 28.70 -7.45
CA SER A 28 -0.77 27.31 -7.90
C SER A 28 -2.07 26.85 -8.57
N GLU A 29 -3.19 27.48 -8.25
CA GLU A 29 -4.51 27.19 -8.83
C GLU A 29 -4.79 27.99 -10.11
N LEU A 30 -4.11 29.16 -10.28
CA LEU A 30 -4.30 30.01 -11.46
C LEU A 30 -3.68 29.39 -12.71
N LYS A 31 -4.49 29.29 -13.76
CA LYS A 31 -4.03 28.85 -15.09
C LYS A 31 -3.71 30.04 -15.96
N PHE A 32 -2.46 30.43 -16.03
CA PHE A 32 -2.01 31.50 -16.92
C PHE A 32 -1.83 30.97 -18.35
N LYS A 33 -2.63 31.46 -19.29
CA LYS A 33 -2.39 31.23 -20.72
C LYS A 33 -1.48 32.36 -21.24
N HIS A 34 -0.22 32.05 -21.45
CA HIS A 34 0.70 33.00 -22.10
C HIS A 34 0.52 32.94 -23.62
N ALA A 35 0.13 34.03 -24.21
CA ALA A 35 0.08 34.24 -25.67
C ALA A 35 1.47 34.49 -26.27
N ALA A 36 2.56 34.13 -25.59
CA ALA A 36 3.93 34.42 -26.03
C ALA A 36 4.61 33.15 -26.60
N GLY A 37 5.32 33.35 -27.69
CA GLY A 37 5.88 32.37 -28.61
C GLY A 37 6.61 31.13 -28.03
N SER A 38 7.21 30.34 -28.91
CA SER A 38 7.72 28.98 -28.68
C SER A 38 8.56 28.72 -27.40
N ALA A 39 9.26 29.72 -26.87
CA ALA A 39 10.07 29.59 -25.64
C ALA A 39 9.21 29.53 -24.37
N SER A 40 8.12 30.29 -24.30
CA SER A 40 7.15 30.25 -23.19
C SER A 40 6.43 28.89 -23.11
N SER A 41 6.12 28.32 -24.27
CA SER A 41 5.53 26.97 -24.40
C SER A 41 6.42 25.85 -23.84
N LEU A 42 7.75 25.98 -23.97
CA LEU A 42 8.71 24.99 -23.44
C LEU A 42 8.75 25.02 -21.89
N LEU A 43 8.75 26.21 -21.29
CA LEU A 43 8.73 26.37 -19.85
C LEU A 43 7.42 25.84 -19.23
N GLU A 44 6.27 26.17 -19.84
CA GLU A 44 4.97 25.61 -19.44
C GLU A 44 4.94 24.07 -19.52
N ARG A 45 5.50 23.51 -20.57
CA ARG A 45 5.62 22.06 -20.72
C ARG A 45 6.48 21.45 -19.61
N GLN A 46 7.60 22.07 -19.28
CA GLN A 46 8.47 21.60 -18.21
C GLN A 46 7.77 21.68 -16.85
N VAL A 47 7.08 22.80 -16.54
CA VAL A 47 6.32 22.97 -15.30
C VAL A 47 5.19 21.94 -15.22
N THR A 48 4.46 21.70 -16.29
CA THR A 48 3.40 20.71 -16.34
C THR A 48 3.97 19.31 -16.08
N LYS A 49 5.07 18.96 -16.76
CA LYS A 49 5.76 17.68 -16.57
C LYS A 49 6.21 17.48 -15.13
N LEU A 50 6.83 18.49 -14.52
CA LEU A 50 7.27 18.44 -13.11
C LEU A 50 6.08 18.26 -12.15
N ARG A 51 4.96 18.93 -12.40
CA ARG A 51 3.73 18.74 -11.60
C ARG A 51 3.16 17.32 -11.72
N ASP A 52 3.20 16.73 -12.89
CA ASP A 52 2.71 15.37 -13.12
C ASP A 52 3.64 14.34 -12.48
N GLU A 53 4.95 14.53 -12.60
CA GLU A 53 5.96 13.71 -11.92
C GLU A 53 5.79 13.80 -10.39
N HIS A 54 5.58 14.99 -9.84
CA HIS A 54 5.34 15.20 -8.41
C HIS A 54 4.07 14.49 -7.92
N LYS A 55 2.97 14.58 -8.67
CA LYS A 55 1.73 13.85 -8.35
C LYS A 55 1.95 12.34 -8.37
N SER A 56 2.67 11.85 -9.37
CA SER A 56 3.02 10.43 -9.48
C SER A 56 3.86 9.96 -8.29
N LEU A 57 4.83 10.77 -7.87
CA LEU A 57 5.70 10.48 -6.72
C LEU A 57 4.91 10.42 -5.41
N ILE A 58 3.99 11.35 -5.18
CA ILE A 58 3.09 11.34 -4.01
C ILE A 58 2.21 10.08 -4.01
N SER A 59 1.67 9.70 -5.17
CA SER A 59 0.87 8.49 -5.28
C SER A 59 1.68 7.23 -4.93
N LEU A 60 2.91 7.14 -5.44
CA LEU A 60 3.84 6.04 -5.15
C LEU A 60 4.19 6.00 -3.65
N LEU A 61 4.47 7.15 -3.04
CA LEU A 61 4.78 7.25 -1.61
C LEU A 61 3.60 6.77 -0.75
N ASN A 62 2.38 7.17 -1.09
CA ASN A 62 1.17 6.72 -0.39
C ASN A 62 0.98 5.20 -0.51
N ALA A 63 1.21 4.63 -1.68
CA ALA A 63 1.17 3.19 -1.89
C ALA A 63 2.25 2.47 -1.05
N PHE A 64 3.46 3.02 -1.00
CA PHE A 64 4.55 2.49 -0.18
C PHE A 64 4.20 2.51 1.31
N ILE A 65 3.70 3.63 1.84
CA ILE A 65 3.28 3.77 3.24
C ILE A 65 2.19 2.74 3.58
N LYS A 66 1.20 2.59 2.69
CA LYS A 66 0.14 1.58 2.87
C LYS A 66 0.70 0.16 2.94
N THR A 67 1.62 -0.18 2.05
CA THR A 67 2.27 -1.50 2.03
C THR A 67 3.11 -1.71 3.29
N ALA A 68 3.88 -0.71 3.72
CA ALA A 68 4.67 -0.77 4.94
C ALA A 68 3.79 -1.01 6.19
N SER A 69 2.66 -0.32 6.29
CA SER A 69 1.69 -0.51 7.37
C SER A 69 1.09 -1.93 7.39
N ILE A 70 0.78 -2.49 6.23
CA ILE A 70 0.29 -3.87 6.11
C ILE A 70 1.37 -4.86 6.54
N ASN A 71 2.61 -4.64 6.13
CA ASN A 71 3.73 -5.50 6.49
C ASN A 71 4.02 -5.43 8.00
N GLU A 72 3.93 -4.27 8.60
CA GLU A 72 4.09 -4.09 10.06
C GLU A 72 3.01 -4.83 10.84
N ASP A 73 1.75 -4.73 10.43
CA ASP A 73 0.65 -5.48 11.04
C ASP A 73 0.87 -6.99 10.92
N LEU A 74 1.27 -7.48 9.74
CA LEU A 74 1.57 -8.88 9.51
C LEU A 74 2.76 -9.36 10.36
N PHE A 75 3.82 -8.55 10.45
CA PHE A 75 4.99 -8.84 11.29
C PHE A 75 4.60 -8.96 12.76
N ASN A 76 3.81 -8.01 13.28
CA ASN A 76 3.35 -8.02 14.66
C ASN A 76 2.47 -9.25 14.97
N LYS A 77 1.56 -9.60 14.06
CA LYS A 77 0.73 -10.82 14.17
C LYS A 77 1.57 -12.09 14.19
N SER A 78 2.56 -12.17 13.31
CA SER A 78 3.48 -13.33 13.22
C SER A 78 4.36 -13.44 14.45
N LYS A 79 4.93 -12.34 14.93
CA LYS A 79 5.71 -12.28 16.17
C LYS A 79 4.90 -12.77 17.37
N ASP A 80 3.69 -12.25 17.55
CA ASP A 80 2.78 -12.67 18.62
C ASP A 80 2.46 -14.15 18.55
N LEU A 81 2.23 -14.69 17.35
CA LEU A 81 1.96 -16.10 17.16
C LEU A 81 3.18 -16.94 17.54
N THR A 82 4.37 -16.55 17.08
CA THR A 82 5.62 -17.24 17.39
C THR A 82 5.86 -17.30 18.91
N LEU A 83 5.70 -16.16 19.61
CA LEU A 83 5.87 -16.11 21.06
C LEU A 83 4.88 -17.04 21.79
N LYS A 84 3.64 -17.12 21.32
CA LYS A 84 2.63 -18.02 21.89
C LYS A 84 2.96 -19.50 21.65
N ILE A 85 3.46 -19.83 20.45
CA ILE A 85 3.90 -21.20 20.12
C ILE A 85 5.07 -21.62 21.00
N LEU A 86 6.06 -20.72 21.20
CA LEU A 86 7.20 -20.98 22.06
C LEU A 86 6.82 -21.17 23.54
N GLY A 87 5.74 -20.52 23.99
CA GLY A 87 5.18 -20.70 25.33
C GLY A 87 4.29 -21.94 25.50
N SER A 88 3.94 -22.63 24.42
CA SER A 88 3.06 -23.80 24.46
C SER A 88 3.76 -25.05 25.00
N LYS A 89 3.11 -25.78 25.90
CA LYS A 89 3.71 -26.92 26.60
C LYS A 89 3.56 -28.25 25.85
N ASN A 90 2.57 -28.36 24.96
CA ASN A 90 2.25 -29.61 24.28
C ASN A 90 1.69 -29.35 22.87
N LYS A 91 1.70 -30.41 22.03
CA LYS A 91 1.23 -30.36 20.64
C LYS A 91 -0.23 -29.89 20.50
N LYS A 92 -1.09 -30.26 21.44
CA LYS A 92 -2.52 -29.90 21.42
C LYS A 92 -2.71 -28.40 21.63
N GLU A 93 -1.92 -27.83 22.51
CA GLU A 93 -1.91 -26.39 22.77
C GLU A 93 -1.37 -25.60 21.58
N ILE A 94 -0.32 -26.10 20.90
CA ILE A 94 0.22 -25.52 19.67
C ILE A 94 -0.87 -25.49 18.56
N ILE A 95 -1.57 -26.64 18.34
CA ILE A 95 -2.65 -26.72 17.35
C ILE A 95 -3.70 -25.66 17.63
N ASN A 96 -4.22 -25.61 18.85
CA ASN A 96 -5.25 -24.65 19.24
C ASN A 96 -4.78 -23.20 19.09
N THR A 97 -3.54 -22.91 19.46
CA THR A 97 -2.95 -21.56 19.37
C THR A 97 -2.85 -21.12 17.92
N VAL A 98 -2.35 -21.99 17.05
CA VAL A 98 -2.19 -21.68 15.63
C VAL A 98 -3.57 -21.52 14.95
N GLU A 99 -4.48 -22.49 15.09
CA GLU A 99 -5.81 -22.42 14.48
C GLU A 99 -6.61 -21.19 14.93
N ASN A 100 -6.58 -20.88 16.23
CA ASN A 100 -7.22 -19.67 16.76
C ASN A 100 -6.58 -18.38 16.23
N ALA A 101 -5.26 -18.33 16.12
CA ALA A 101 -4.57 -17.15 15.59
C ALA A 101 -4.90 -16.94 14.10
N PHE A 102 -4.85 -17.99 13.29
CA PHE A 102 -5.22 -17.91 11.88
C PHE A 102 -6.67 -17.48 11.68
N LYS A 103 -7.60 -18.04 12.46
CA LYS A 103 -9.01 -17.65 12.39
C LYS A 103 -9.25 -16.21 12.84
N LYS A 104 -8.70 -15.80 13.99
CA LYS A 104 -9.03 -14.50 14.60
C LYS A 104 -8.18 -13.35 14.07
N LYS A 105 -6.85 -13.56 13.87
CA LYS A 105 -5.91 -12.49 13.49
C LYS A 105 -5.69 -12.43 11.99
N PHE A 106 -5.59 -13.57 11.32
CA PHE A 106 -5.36 -13.63 9.88
C PHE A 106 -6.66 -13.79 9.07
N LYS A 107 -7.82 -13.92 9.72
CA LYS A 107 -9.16 -14.02 9.11
C LYS A 107 -9.28 -15.16 8.10
N VAL A 108 -8.63 -16.28 8.37
CA VAL A 108 -8.77 -17.52 7.59
C VAL A 108 -10.03 -18.24 8.01
N ASP A 109 -10.89 -18.64 7.08
CA ASP A 109 -12.21 -19.22 7.38
C ASP A 109 -12.12 -20.57 8.10
N LYS A 110 -11.28 -21.48 7.60
CA LYS A 110 -11.14 -22.84 8.12
C LYS A 110 -9.67 -23.26 8.27
N PRO A 111 -8.92 -22.64 9.20
CA PRO A 111 -7.54 -23.07 9.44
C PRO A 111 -7.53 -24.43 10.10
N LYS A 112 -6.66 -25.33 9.64
CA LYS A 112 -6.43 -26.63 10.26
C LYS A 112 -4.93 -26.93 10.29
N LEU A 113 -4.40 -27.23 11.47
CA LEU A 113 -3.03 -27.68 11.65
C LEU A 113 -3.01 -29.16 12.01
N ALA A 114 -2.30 -29.97 11.22
CA ALA A 114 -2.12 -31.38 11.47
C ALA A 114 -0.63 -31.73 11.48
N PHE A 115 -0.24 -32.61 12.39
CA PHE A 115 1.10 -33.19 12.45
C PHE A 115 1.06 -34.62 11.94
N PHE A 116 1.84 -34.91 10.91
CA PHE A 116 1.96 -36.23 10.33
C PHE A 116 3.24 -36.91 10.82
N LYS A 117 3.20 -38.25 10.96
CA LYS A 117 4.40 -39.06 11.13
C LYS A 117 5.06 -39.29 9.78
N ASN A 118 6.37 -39.49 9.75
CA ASN A 118 7.11 -39.72 8.50
C ASN A 118 6.56 -40.88 7.66
N GLU A 119 6.05 -41.94 8.31
CA GLU A 119 5.42 -43.10 7.64
C GLU A 119 4.20 -42.74 6.78
N LYS A 120 3.52 -41.63 7.07
CA LYS A 120 2.36 -41.15 6.30
C LYS A 120 2.71 -40.14 5.22
N LEU A 121 3.96 -39.68 5.18
CA LEU A 121 4.37 -38.69 4.16
C LEU A 121 4.38 -39.31 2.77
N ASP A 122 4.87 -40.54 2.64
CA ASP A 122 4.91 -41.28 1.37
C ASP A 122 3.47 -41.51 0.80
N GLU A 123 2.50 -41.79 1.67
CA GLU A 123 1.09 -41.94 1.28
C GLU A 123 0.53 -40.58 0.79
N LEU A 124 0.85 -39.47 1.48
CA LEU A 124 0.43 -38.12 1.09
C LEU A 124 1.09 -37.68 -0.21
N GLU A 125 2.37 -37.98 -0.43
CA GLU A 125 3.07 -37.69 -1.67
C GLU A 125 2.43 -38.42 -2.86
N ASN A 126 2.05 -39.67 -2.67
CA ASN A 126 1.39 -40.47 -3.70
C ASN A 126 -0.04 -39.93 -4.03
N ILE A 127 -0.77 -39.46 -3.03
CA ILE A 127 -2.14 -38.94 -3.23
C ILE A 127 -2.11 -37.52 -3.83
N THR A 128 -1.20 -36.68 -3.38
CA THR A 128 -1.18 -35.25 -3.77
C THR A 128 -0.29 -34.96 -4.97
N GLY A 129 0.60 -35.87 -5.34
CA GLY A 129 1.64 -35.65 -6.35
C GLY A 129 2.68 -34.59 -5.96
N LEU A 130 2.69 -34.16 -4.69
CA LEU A 130 3.61 -33.16 -4.15
C LEU A 130 4.67 -33.84 -3.31
N SER A 131 5.94 -33.45 -3.48
CA SER A 131 7.02 -33.96 -2.65
C SER A 131 7.13 -33.17 -1.34
N PHE A 132 6.95 -33.88 -0.21
CA PHE A 132 7.06 -33.31 1.14
C PHE A 132 8.43 -33.62 1.78
N HIS A 133 9.49 -33.42 1.03
CA HIS A 133 10.84 -33.60 1.58
C HIS A 133 11.08 -32.68 2.76
N LYS A 134 11.93 -33.13 3.70
CA LYS A 134 12.26 -32.41 4.92
C LYS A 134 12.70 -30.98 4.60
N GLY A 135 11.90 -29.99 4.99
CA GLY A 135 12.15 -28.57 4.74
C GLY A 135 11.50 -27.98 3.49
N ALA A 136 10.79 -28.78 2.68
CA ALA A 136 10.01 -28.24 1.55
C ALA A 136 8.73 -27.56 2.03
N ILE A 137 8.47 -26.35 1.50
CA ILE A 137 7.24 -25.60 1.77
C ILE A 137 6.46 -25.53 0.45
N HIS A 138 5.27 -26.05 0.44
CA HIS A 138 4.36 -25.98 -0.70
C HIS A 138 3.22 -25.01 -0.39
N CYS A 139 3.08 -23.98 -1.22
CA CYS A 139 2.01 -23.00 -1.15
C CYS A 139 1.24 -23.01 -2.46
N GLY A 140 -0.07 -23.21 -2.40
CA GLY A 140 -0.92 -23.23 -3.59
C GLY A 140 -2.38 -23.55 -3.27
N SER A 141 -3.22 -23.57 -4.30
CA SER A 141 -4.57 -24.10 -4.21
C SER A 141 -4.53 -25.62 -4.43
N PHE A 142 -5.13 -26.36 -3.52
CA PHE A 142 -5.31 -27.79 -3.66
C PHE A 142 -6.72 -28.05 -4.19
N SER A 143 -6.86 -28.92 -5.22
CA SER A 143 -8.16 -29.36 -5.68
C SER A 143 -8.84 -30.18 -4.57
N SER A 144 -10.12 -29.91 -4.36
CA SER A 144 -10.96 -30.71 -3.44
C SER A 144 -11.47 -31.97 -4.18
N GLU A 145 -10.61 -32.95 -4.39
CA GLU A 145 -11.03 -34.30 -4.69
C GLU A 145 -10.99 -35.18 -3.45
#